data_03bd63d3972da41c43619e48c27872ef
#
_entry.id   03bd63d3972da41c43619e48c27872ef
#
_cell.length_a   1.000
_cell.length_b   1.000
_cell.length_c   1.000
_cell.angle_alpha   90.00
_cell.angle_beta   90.00
_cell.angle_gamma   90.00
#
_symmetry.space_group_name_H-M   'P 1'
#
loop_
_entity.id
_entity.type
_entity.pdbx_description
1 polymer ?
#
loop_
_entity_poly.entity_id
_entity_poly.type
_entity_poly.pdbx_seq_one_letter_code
_entity_poly.pdbx_strand_id
1 'polypeptide(L)'
;PNEGGLYVWAKEAFGDFHGFIAGWTYWIYTVFYFPGLLLASASMSAYILGPGGSAVSQDRAFQLWVSMGLLIVAVGLNLIGLNIGKWLQNAGGVGTFVPLLIRVIVASVIAVRHGRGFGSVTHFTRRNVLPTWNWDTVNFWSQIAFAFTGLELVSAMSDEIRDPRRILPRAVYGAGALIAFIYIAGTF
;
A
#
# COMPACT_ATOMS: atom_id res chain seq x y z
N PRO A 1 5.95 22.92 11.60
CA PRO A 1 6.34 21.83 10.72
C PRO A 1 6.44 22.42 9.33
N ASN A 2 7.64 22.32 8.74
CA ASN A 2 7.87 22.87 7.42
C ASN A 2 7.24 21.92 6.40
N GLU A 3 6.48 22.46 5.45
CA GLU A 3 5.99 21.73 4.29
C GLU A 3 7.17 21.22 3.46
N GLY A 4 6.99 20.09 2.77
CA GLY A 4 8.00 19.54 1.86
C GLY A 4 8.45 18.11 2.16
N GLY A 5 7.84 17.46 3.16
CA GLY A 5 8.00 16.03 3.41
C GLY A 5 9.44 15.56 3.53
N LEU A 6 9.78 14.46 2.87
CA LEU A 6 11.10 13.81 2.94
C LEU A 6 12.26 14.72 2.52
N TYR A 7 12.04 15.61 1.55
CA TYR A 7 13.07 16.56 1.12
C TYR A 7 13.51 17.46 2.27
N VAL A 8 12.53 18.10 2.95
CA VAL A 8 12.82 19.04 4.04
C VAL A 8 13.44 18.32 5.23
N TRP A 9 12.95 17.16 5.58
CA TRP A 9 13.51 16.36 6.67
C TRP A 9 14.95 15.95 6.42
N ALA A 10 15.26 15.49 5.21
CA ALA A 10 16.63 15.12 4.84
C ALA A 10 17.55 16.36 4.79
N LYS A 11 17.04 17.49 4.29
CA LYS A 11 17.79 18.75 4.25
C LYS A 11 18.10 19.27 5.65
N GLU A 12 17.13 19.29 6.56
CA GLU A 12 17.31 19.74 7.94
C GLU A 12 18.26 18.83 8.74
N ALA A 13 18.19 17.50 8.50
CA ALA A 13 19.01 16.53 9.22
C ALA A 13 20.44 16.40 8.69
N PHE A 14 20.63 16.49 7.36
CA PHE A 14 21.88 16.11 6.69
C PHE A 14 22.43 17.15 5.71
N GLY A 15 21.72 18.27 5.52
CA GLY A 15 22.13 19.37 4.64
C GLY A 15 21.55 19.27 3.22
N ASP A 16 21.83 20.30 2.42
CA ASP A 16 21.22 20.56 1.10
C ASP A 16 21.42 19.41 0.10
N PHE A 17 22.60 18.82 0.06
CA PHE A 17 22.92 17.74 -0.86
C PHE A 17 22.04 16.49 -0.60
N HIS A 18 21.92 16.10 0.65
CA HIS A 18 21.09 14.94 1.04
C HIS A 18 19.60 15.23 0.85
N GLY A 19 19.17 16.47 1.11
CA GLY A 19 17.82 16.91 0.78
C GLY A 19 17.53 16.77 -0.71
N PHE A 20 18.43 17.25 -1.57
CA PHE A 20 18.29 17.13 -3.01
C PHE A 20 18.20 15.66 -3.46
N ILE A 21 19.09 14.80 -2.99
CA ILE A 21 19.08 13.36 -3.33
C ILE A 21 17.79 12.70 -2.88
N ALA A 22 17.32 13.00 -1.66
CA ALA A 22 16.05 12.46 -1.15
C ALA A 22 14.87 12.89 -2.02
N GLY A 23 14.77 14.17 -2.35
CA GLY A 23 13.69 14.69 -3.21
C GLY A 23 13.74 14.12 -4.63
N TRP A 24 14.94 14.04 -5.22
CA TRP A 24 15.14 13.48 -6.55
C TRP A 24 14.75 11.99 -6.62
N THR A 25 15.23 11.20 -5.65
CA THR A 25 14.92 9.78 -5.57
C THR A 25 13.43 9.55 -5.35
N TYR A 26 12.81 10.36 -4.50
CA TYR A 26 11.37 10.29 -4.25
C TYR A 26 10.58 10.64 -5.51
N TRP A 27 10.98 11.65 -6.27
CA TRP A 27 10.34 12.00 -7.54
C TRP A 27 10.44 10.86 -8.55
N ILE A 28 11.63 10.29 -8.76
CA ILE A 28 11.81 9.13 -9.65
C ILE A 28 10.92 7.97 -9.20
N TYR A 29 10.91 7.68 -7.88
CA TYR A 29 10.06 6.64 -7.32
C TYR A 29 8.58 6.84 -7.68
N THR A 30 8.05 8.06 -7.52
CA THR A 30 6.63 8.35 -7.80
C THR A 30 6.27 8.18 -9.28
N VAL A 31 7.20 8.47 -10.20
CA VAL A 31 7.02 8.28 -11.66
C VAL A 31 6.77 6.82 -12.02
N PHE A 32 7.35 5.86 -11.30
CA PHE A 32 7.13 4.43 -11.52
C PHE A 32 6.02 3.85 -10.65
N TYR A 33 5.87 4.37 -9.44
CA TYR A 33 4.91 3.88 -8.45
C TYR A 33 3.46 4.05 -8.90
N PHE A 34 3.06 5.25 -9.30
CA PHE A 34 1.66 5.51 -9.67
C PHE A 34 1.21 4.75 -10.91
N PRO A 35 1.96 4.70 -12.02
CA PRO A 35 1.61 3.84 -13.13
C PRO A 35 1.53 2.36 -12.76
N GLY A 36 2.46 1.88 -11.92
CA GLY A 36 2.44 0.52 -11.41
C GLY A 36 1.16 0.19 -10.64
N LEU A 37 0.74 1.09 -9.74
CA LEU A 37 -0.53 0.98 -9.01
C LEU A 37 -1.75 0.96 -9.92
N LEU A 38 -1.79 1.84 -10.92
CA LEU A 38 -2.90 1.90 -11.88
C LEU A 38 -2.99 0.62 -12.71
N LEU A 39 -1.86 0.10 -13.19
CA LEU A 39 -1.80 -1.16 -13.93
C LEU A 39 -2.22 -2.35 -13.05
N ALA A 40 -1.75 -2.41 -11.80
CA ALA A 40 -2.17 -3.45 -10.86
C ALA A 40 -3.68 -3.37 -10.59
N SER A 41 -4.22 -2.17 -10.40
CA SER A 41 -5.67 -1.95 -10.19
C SER A 41 -6.47 -2.36 -11.41
N ALA A 42 -6.00 -2.05 -12.62
CA ALA A 42 -6.62 -2.46 -13.87
C ALA A 42 -6.63 -3.99 -14.00
N SER A 43 -5.50 -4.64 -13.75
CA SER A 43 -5.41 -6.10 -13.78
C SER A 43 -6.33 -6.77 -12.76
N MET A 44 -6.41 -6.24 -11.55
CA MET A 44 -7.32 -6.75 -10.51
C MET A 44 -8.79 -6.54 -10.85
N SER A 45 -9.14 -5.41 -11.50
CA SER A 45 -10.52 -5.12 -11.90
C SER A 45 -11.07 -6.12 -12.92
N ALA A 46 -10.21 -6.73 -13.74
CA ALA A 46 -10.61 -7.76 -14.71
C ALA A 46 -11.24 -8.98 -14.04
N TYR A 47 -10.85 -9.32 -12.83
CA TYR A 47 -11.42 -10.46 -12.10
C TYR A 47 -12.90 -10.28 -11.70
N ILE A 48 -13.41 -9.03 -11.71
CA ILE A 48 -14.84 -8.76 -11.53
C ILE A 48 -15.68 -9.39 -12.66
N LEU A 49 -15.08 -9.61 -13.83
CA LEU A 49 -15.73 -10.25 -14.98
C LEU A 49 -15.92 -11.78 -14.81
N GLY A 50 -15.46 -12.35 -13.68
CA GLY A 50 -15.60 -13.77 -13.41
C GLY A 50 -14.57 -14.65 -14.14
N PRO A 51 -14.95 -15.88 -14.60
CA PRO A 51 -14.00 -16.87 -15.10
C PRO A 51 -13.14 -16.41 -16.30
N GLY A 52 -13.62 -15.44 -17.10
CA GLY A 52 -12.86 -14.87 -18.21
C GLY A 52 -11.85 -13.80 -17.78
N GLY A 53 -11.89 -13.35 -16.53
CA GLY A 53 -11.08 -12.24 -16.02
C GLY A 53 -9.58 -12.48 -16.11
N SER A 54 -9.13 -13.70 -15.97
CA SER A 54 -7.70 -14.03 -16.05
C SER A 54 -7.08 -13.75 -17.42
N ALA A 55 -7.80 -14.00 -18.51
CA ALA A 55 -7.36 -13.68 -19.86
C ALA A 55 -7.36 -12.16 -20.10
N VAL A 56 -8.41 -11.48 -19.67
CA VAL A 56 -8.58 -10.03 -19.80
C VAL A 56 -7.55 -9.27 -18.94
N SER A 57 -7.18 -9.80 -17.77
CA SER A 57 -6.19 -9.18 -16.88
C SER A 57 -4.80 -9.07 -17.52
N GLN A 58 -4.49 -9.89 -18.52
CA GLN A 58 -3.21 -9.89 -19.24
C GLN A 58 -3.29 -9.12 -20.57
N ASP A 59 -4.47 -8.69 -20.98
CA ASP A 59 -4.62 -7.90 -22.21
C ASP A 59 -4.10 -6.48 -22.00
N ARG A 60 -3.09 -6.12 -22.80
CA ARG A 60 -2.44 -4.80 -22.74
C ARG A 60 -3.40 -3.66 -23.07
N ALA A 61 -4.30 -3.86 -24.02
CA ALA A 61 -5.27 -2.83 -24.39
C ALA A 61 -6.23 -2.55 -23.22
N PHE A 62 -6.75 -3.60 -22.59
CA PHE A 62 -7.58 -3.47 -21.40
C PHE A 62 -6.85 -2.74 -20.28
N GLN A 63 -5.63 -3.17 -19.94
CA GLN A 63 -4.83 -2.54 -18.90
C GLN A 63 -4.58 -1.06 -19.17
N LEU A 64 -4.22 -0.69 -20.40
CA LEU A 64 -3.98 0.72 -20.77
C LEU A 64 -5.24 1.57 -20.67
N TRP A 65 -6.36 1.11 -21.24
CA TRP A 65 -7.59 1.90 -21.23
C TRP A 65 -8.18 2.05 -19.82
N VAL A 66 -8.17 0.99 -19.03
CA VAL A 66 -8.64 1.05 -17.64
C VAL A 66 -7.73 1.92 -16.79
N SER A 67 -6.40 1.76 -16.91
CA SER A 67 -5.44 2.61 -16.20
C SER A 67 -5.57 4.08 -16.55
N MET A 68 -5.77 4.39 -17.84
CA MET A 68 -5.98 5.76 -18.29
C MET A 68 -7.30 6.34 -17.74
N GLY A 69 -8.37 5.54 -17.76
CA GLY A 69 -9.65 5.93 -17.15
C GLY A 69 -9.51 6.21 -15.65
N LEU A 70 -8.83 5.32 -14.91
CA LEU A 70 -8.55 5.51 -13.47
C LEU A 70 -7.70 6.77 -13.22
N LEU A 71 -6.71 7.03 -14.07
CA LEU A 71 -5.89 8.24 -13.97
C LEU A 71 -6.73 9.50 -14.17
N ILE A 72 -7.57 9.54 -15.20
CA ILE A 72 -8.46 10.68 -15.49
C ILE A 72 -9.41 10.92 -14.31
N VAL A 73 -9.99 9.87 -13.75
CA VAL A 73 -10.85 9.95 -12.56
C VAL A 73 -10.07 10.48 -11.35
N ALA A 74 -8.87 9.95 -11.10
CA ALA A 74 -8.05 10.40 -9.98
C ALA A 74 -7.65 11.88 -10.09
N VAL A 75 -7.22 12.31 -11.29
CA VAL A 75 -6.88 13.71 -11.57
C VAL A 75 -8.12 14.60 -11.46
N GLY A 76 -9.25 14.17 -12.04
CA GLY A 76 -10.51 14.92 -11.97
C GLY A 76 -10.98 15.12 -10.54
N LEU A 77 -10.93 14.09 -9.70
CA LEU A 77 -11.30 14.17 -8.28
C LEU A 77 -10.35 15.09 -7.49
N ASN A 78 -9.06 15.08 -7.85
CA ASN A 78 -8.08 15.96 -7.23
C ASN A 78 -8.35 17.43 -7.58
N LEU A 79 -8.73 17.71 -8.83
CA LEU A 79 -9.08 19.07 -9.28
C LEU A 79 -10.38 19.61 -8.63
N ILE A 80 -11.34 18.73 -8.32
CA ILE A 80 -12.58 19.11 -7.64
C ILE A 80 -12.33 19.44 -6.16
N GLY A 81 -11.24 18.93 -5.61
CA GLY A 81 -10.77 19.25 -4.26
C GLY A 81 -11.04 18.16 -3.22
N LEU A 82 -10.34 18.27 -2.10
CA LEU A 82 -10.26 17.29 -1.02
C LEU A 82 -11.59 16.96 -0.33
N ASN A 83 -12.56 17.83 -0.40
CA ASN A 83 -13.88 17.58 0.21
C ASN A 83 -14.58 16.35 -0.39
N ILE A 84 -14.36 16.06 -1.68
CA ILE A 84 -14.87 14.86 -2.34
C ILE A 84 -13.85 13.74 -2.26
N GLY A 85 -12.56 14.04 -2.43
CA GLY A 85 -11.46 13.08 -2.35
C GLY A 85 -11.43 12.29 -1.05
N LYS A 86 -11.74 12.91 0.10
CA LYS A 86 -11.80 12.22 1.40
C LYS A 86 -12.82 11.09 1.46
N TRP A 87 -13.95 11.23 0.78
CA TRP A 87 -14.98 10.18 0.74
C TRP A 87 -14.51 8.98 -0.07
N LEU A 88 -13.82 9.23 -1.20
CA LEU A 88 -13.23 8.16 -2.00
C LEU A 88 -12.11 7.45 -1.23
N GLN A 89 -11.25 8.20 -0.54
CA GLN A 89 -10.19 7.63 0.31
C GLN A 89 -10.77 6.78 1.44
N ASN A 90 -11.82 7.27 2.12
CA ASN A 90 -12.50 6.52 3.17
C ASN A 90 -13.16 5.25 2.62
N ALA A 91 -13.85 5.35 1.47
CA ALA A 91 -14.44 4.20 0.80
C ALA A 91 -13.38 3.18 0.37
N GLY A 92 -12.24 3.64 -0.17
CA GLY A 92 -11.09 2.81 -0.49
C GLY A 92 -10.50 2.13 0.74
N GLY A 93 -10.33 2.87 1.84
CA GLY A 93 -9.89 2.32 3.12
C GLY A 93 -10.83 1.23 3.63
N VAL A 94 -12.12 1.50 3.71
CA VAL A 94 -13.12 0.50 4.12
C VAL A 94 -13.11 -0.70 3.17
N GLY A 95 -13.09 -0.47 1.84
CA GLY A 95 -13.04 -1.50 0.82
C GLY A 95 -11.78 -2.38 0.86
N THR A 96 -10.69 -1.87 1.40
CA THR A 96 -9.43 -2.62 1.58
C THR A 96 -9.40 -3.37 2.91
N PHE A 97 -9.67 -2.68 4.01
CA PHE A 97 -9.50 -3.26 5.35
C PHE A 97 -10.60 -4.22 5.75
N VAL A 98 -11.87 -3.95 5.38
CA VAL A 98 -13.00 -4.81 5.77
C VAL A 98 -12.89 -6.21 5.16
N PRO A 99 -12.67 -6.40 3.84
CA PRO A 99 -12.48 -7.73 3.26
C PRO A 99 -11.27 -8.47 3.84
N LEU A 100 -10.17 -7.76 4.10
CA LEU A 100 -8.98 -8.36 4.71
C LEU A 100 -9.26 -8.87 6.12
N LEU A 101 -9.94 -8.07 6.95
CA LEU A 101 -10.35 -8.50 8.30
C LEU A 101 -11.31 -9.69 8.26
N ILE A 102 -12.30 -9.66 7.36
CA ILE A 102 -13.21 -10.81 7.17
C ILE A 102 -12.42 -12.05 6.79
N ARG A 103 -11.48 -11.95 5.86
CA ARG A 103 -10.62 -13.07 5.45
C ARG A 103 -9.83 -13.64 6.61
N VAL A 104 -9.21 -12.81 7.44
CA VAL A 104 -8.44 -13.22 8.63
C VAL A 104 -9.37 -13.91 9.63
N ILE A 105 -10.56 -13.35 9.90
CA ILE A 105 -11.54 -13.94 10.82
C ILE A 105 -12.01 -15.31 10.31
N VAL A 106 -12.40 -15.40 9.04
CA VAL A 106 -12.87 -16.64 8.42
C VAL A 106 -11.79 -17.72 8.45
N ALA A 107 -10.56 -17.36 8.07
CA ALA A 107 -9.41 -18.28 8.13
C ALA A 107 -9.16 -18.77 9.56
N SER A 108 -9.20 -17.88 10.54
CA SER A 108 -9.03 -18.21 11.96
C SER A 108 -10.14 -19.16 12.47
N VAL A 109 -11.40 -18.91 12.10
CA VAL A 109 -12.54 -19.77 12.46
C VAL A 109 -12.41 -21.15 11.82
N ILE A 110 -12.00 -21.23 10.57
CA ILE A 110 -11.78 -22.51 9.87
C ILE A 110 -10.63 -23.28 10.53
N ALA A 111 -9.52 -22.62 10.83
CA ALA A 111 -8.38 -23.25 11.49
C ALA A 111 -8.74 -23.81 12.87
N VAL A 112 -9.56 -23.10 13.65
CA VAL A 112 -10.02 -23.57 14.97
C VAL A 112 -10.99 -24.76 14.84
N ARG A 113 -11.90 -24.73 13.85
CA ARG A 113 -12.92 -25.80 13.68
C ARG A 113 -12.35 -27.08 13.09
N HIS A 114 -11.40 -26.97 12.16
CA HIS A 114 -10.88 -28.14 11.43
C HIS A 114 -9.53 -28.65 11.96
N GLY A 115 -9.01 -28.00 13.00
CA GLY A 115 -7.73 -28.35 13.59
C GLY A 115 -6.51 -27.99 12.69
N ARG A 116 -5.32 -28.36 13.16
CA ARG A 116 -4.02 -27.98 12.53
C ARG A 116 -3.82 -28.52 11.10
N GLY A 117 -4.69 -29.32 10.57
CA GLY A 117 -4.60 -29.88 9.21
C GLY A 117 -5.04 -28.91 8.11
N PHE A 118 -5.68 -27.79 8.45
CA PHE A 118 -6.14 -26.77 7.50
C PHE A 118 -5.26 -25.51 7.48
N GLY A 119 -4.20 -25.52 8.27
CA GLY A 119 -3.24 -24.43 8.34
C GLY A 119 -2.25 -24.44 7.19
N SER A 120 -1.38 -23.45 7.18
CA SER A 120 -0.30 -23.24 6.24
C SER A 120 0.34 -24.54 5.75
N VAL A 121 0.47 -24.69 4.43
CA VAL A 121 1.14 -25.83 3.76
C VAL A 121 2.61 -25.95 4.19
N THR A 122 3.17 -24.89 4.76
CA THR A 122 4.54 -24.83 5.27
C THR A 122 4.57 -25.05 6.79
N HIS A 123 5.21 -26.12 7.24
CA HIS A 123 5.53 -26.29 8.65
C HIS A 123 6.54 -25.22 9.08
N PHE A 124 6.16 -24.39 10.06
CA PHE A 124 7.07 -23.39 10.62
C PHE A 124 8.18 -24.07 11.43
N THR A 125 9.34 -24.20 10.81
CA THR A 125 10.58 -24.67 11.44
C THR A 125 11.48 -23.45 11.67
N ARG A 126 12.32 -23.48 12.71
CA ARG A 126 13.29 -22.38 12.93
C ARG A 126 14.08 -22.00 11.69
N ARG A 127 14.35 -22.97 10.81
CA ARG A 127 15.06 -22.78 9.54
C ARG A 127 14.25 -21.98 8.51
N ASN A 128 12.92 -22.04 8.56
CA ASN A 128 12.03 -21.36 7.61
C ASN A 128 11.61 -19.97 8.11
N VAL A 129 11.82 -19.67 9.41
CA VAL A 129 11.51 -18.36 10.01
C VAL A 129 12.69 -17.41 9.91
N LEU A 130 13.91 -17.92 9.83
CA LEU A 130 15.09 -17.08 9.68
C LEU A 130 15.31 -16.75 8.20
N PRO A 131 15.46 -15.45 7.87
CA PRO A 131 15.71 -15.04 6.49
C PRO A 131 17.06 -15.57 6.02
N THR A 132 17.08 -16.19 4.85
CA THR A 132 18.30 -16.59 4.15
C THR A 132 18.75 -15.44 3.25
N TRP A 133 20.06 -15.19 3.18
CA TRP A 133 20.62 -14.16 2.31
C TRP A 133 20.64 -14.68 0.87
N ASN A 134 19.55 -14.51 0.13
CA ASN A 134 19.44 -14.79 -1.29
C ASN A 134 18.58 -13.70 -1.97
N TRP A 135 18.59 -13.66 -3.30
CA TRP A 135 17.86 -12.68 -4.07
C TRP A 135 16.34 -12.76 -3.86
N ASP A 136 15.81 -13.95 -3.62
CA ASP A 136 14.38 -14.12 -3.34
C ASP A 136 13.99 -13.45 -2.02
N THR A 137 14.82 -13.59 -0.99
CA THR A 137 14.60 -12.91 0.30
C THR A 137 14.68 -11.39 0.15
N VAL A 138 15.62 -10.87 -0.65
CA VAL A 138 15.70 -9.43 -0.94
C VAL A 138 14.44 -8.94 -1.68
N ASN A 139 13.95 -9.71 -2.66
CA ASN A 139 12.70 -9.41 -3.35
C ASN A 139 11.49 -9.40 -2.40
N PHE A 140 11.38 -10.37 -1.49
CA PHE A 140 10.34 -10.38 -0.46
C PHE A 140 10.42 -9.16 0.46
N TRP A 141 11.60 -8.80 0.89
CA TRP A 141 11.79 -7.60 1.73
C TRP A 141 11.39 -6.32 1.01
N SER A 142 11.72 -6.21 -0.27
CA SER A 142 11.30 -5.05 -1.06
C SER A 142 9.78 -4.98 -1.22
N GLN A 143 9.09 -6.11 -1.38
CA GLN A 143 7.63 -6.17 -1.42
C GLN A 143 7.00 -5.79 -0.07
N ILE A 144 7.57 -6.24 1.06
CA ILE A 144 7.12 -5.84 2.39
C ILE A 144 7.35 -4.34 2.61
N ALA A 145 8.53 -3.83 2.25
CA ALA A 145 8.82 -2.40 2.34
C ALA A 145 7.86 -1.57 1.49
N PHE A 146 7.50 -2.07 0.30
CA PHE A 146 6.52 -1.44 -0.58
C PHE A 146 5.13 -1.30 0.08
N ALA A 147 4.73 -2.25 0.93
CA ALA A 147 3.46 -2.19 1.65
C ALA A 147 3.38 -1.05 2.67
N PHE A 148 4.52 -0.58 3.16
CA PHE A 148 4.59 0.58 4.06
C PHE A 148 4.80 1.90 3.33
N THR A 149 4.95 1.87 2.01
CA THR A 149 5.11 3.08 1.21
C THR A 149 3.80 3.86 1.17
N GLY A 150 3.92 5.18 1.21
CA GLY A 150 2.77 6.08 1.22
C GLY A 150 2.38 6.60 2.61
N LEU A 151 2.90 6.01 3.69
CA LEU A 151 2.70 6.57 5.03
C LEU A 151 3.32 7.98 5.16
N GLU A 152 4.38 8.25 4.43
CA GLU A 152 5.04 9.54 4.35
C GLU A 152 4.22 10.60 3.61
N LEU A 153 3.32 10.19 2.70
CA LEU A 153 2.47 11.12 1.93
C LEU A 153 1.58 11.99 2.82
N VAL A 154 1.21 11.47 3.99
CA VAL A 154 0.43 12.22 4.98
C VAL A 154 1.16 13.48 5.44
N SER A 155 2.49 13.48 5.41
CA SER A 155 3.29 14.66 5.77
C SER A 155 3.17 15.82 4.78
N ALA A 156 2.93 15.51 3.51
CA ALA A 156 2.72 16.52 2.47
C ALA A 156 1.35 17.23 2.60
N MET A 157 0.41 16.63 3.33
CA MET A 157 -0.94 17.16 3.55
C MET A 157 -1.09 17.78 4.96
N SER A 158 0.01 18.09 5.64
CA SER A 158 0.01 18.53 7.03
C SER A 158 -0.80 19.80 7.27
N ASP A 159 -0.87 20.71 6.30
CA ASP A 159 -1.59 21.98 6.42
C ASP A 159 -3.12 21.83 6.40
N GLU A 160 -3.61 20.73 5.84
CA GLU A 160 -5.03 20.44 5.77
C GLU A 160 -5.54 19.68 7.01
N ILE A 161 -4.62 19.27 7.88
CA ILE A 161 -4.91 18.48 9.07
C ILE A 161 -5.01 19.40 10.28
N ARG A 162 -6.14 19.33 10.98
CA ARG A 162 -6.33 20.05 12.25
C ARG A 162 -5.40 19.43 13.32
N ASP A 163 -4.51 20.23 13.92
CA ASP A 163 -3.52 19.81 14.90
C ASP A 163 -2.59 18.66 14.40
N PRO A 164 -1.81 18.93 13.33
CA PRO A 164 -1.01 17.89 12.67
C PRO A 164 0.06 17.29 13.61
N ARG A 165 0.58 18.07 14.57
CA ARG A 165 1.60 17.60 15.52
C ARG A 165 1.13 16.46 16.40
N ARG A 166 -0.17 16.38 16.70
CA ARG A 166 -0.75 15.29 17.51
C ARG A 166 -1.37 14.19 16.67
N ILE A 167 -2.04 14.57 15.58
CA ILE A 167 -2.82 13.62 14.77
C ILE A 167 -1.89 12.79 13.87
N LEU A 168 -0.91 13.41 13.19
CA LEU A 168 -0.03 12.72 12.26
C LEU A 168 0.74 11.54 12.90
N PRO A 169 1.46 11.70 14.02
CA PRO A 169 2.17 10.57 14.61
C PRO A 169 1.23 9.43 14.99
N ARG A 170 0.07 9.73 15.57
CA ARG A 170 -0.91 8.71 15.96
C ARG A 170 -1.48 7.98 14.75
N ALA A 171 -1.79 8.70 13.67
CA ALA A 171 -2.28 8.12 12.43
C ALA A 171 -1.24 7.21 11.79
N VAL A 172 0.02 7.66 11.67
CA VAL A 172 1.12 6.89 11.08
C VAL A 172 1.42 5.64 11.91
N TYR A 173 1.56 5.76 13.24
CA TYR A 173 1.79 4.60 14.10
C TYR A 173 0.60 3.63 14.07
N GLY A 174 -0.63 4.14 14.10
CA GLY A 174 -1.84 3.32 14.01
C GLY A 174 -1.95 2.59 12.69
N ALA A 175 -1.71 3.27 11.57
CA ALA A 175 -1.71 2.67 10.25
C ALA A 175 -0.60 1.62 10.10
N GLY A 176 0.63 1.95 10.53
CA GLY A 176 1.76 1.03 10.50
C GLY A 176 1.51 -0.23 11.33
N ALA A 177 0.98 -0.08 12.54
CA ALA A 177 0.61 -1.21 13.40
C ALA A 177 -0.50 -2.07 12.78
N LEU A 178 -1.52 -1.45 12.19
CA LEU A 178 -2.60 -2.16 11.51
C LEU A 178 -2.10 -2.93 10.28
N ILE A 179 -1.25 -2.31 9.46
CA ILE A 179 -0.61 -2.97 8.31
C ILE A 179 0.20 -4.17 8.79
N ALA A 180 1.09 -3.97 9.77
CA ALA A 180 1.90 -5.06 10.32
C ALA A 180 1.03 -6.21 10.87
N PHE A 181 -0.02 -5.89 11.62
CA PHE A 181 -0.96 -6.87 12.15
C PHE A 181 -1.62 -7.68 11.04
N ILE A 182 -2.14 -7.02 9.98
CA ILE A 182 -2.82 -7.69 8.87
C ILE A 182 -1.84 -8.59 8.10
N TYR A 183 -0.61 -8.13 7.86
CA TYR A 183 0.41 -8.94 7.18
C TYR A 183 0.80 -10.17 8.00
N ILE A 184 1.05 -9.98 9.30
CA ILE A 184 1.37 -11.10 10.20
C ILE A 184 0.19 -12.08 10.27
N ALA A 185 -1.02 -11.58 10.58
CA ALA A 185 -2.21 -12.43 10.70
C ALA A 185 -2.63 -13.09 9.38
N GLY A 186 -2.33 -12.48 8.23
CA GLY A 186 -2.59 -13.04 6.91
C GLY A 186 -1.58 -14.09 6.47
N THR A 187 -0.43 -14.19 7.17
CA THR A 187 0.63 -15.16 6.87
C THR A 187 0.44 -16.46 7.66
N PHE A 188 -0.21 -16.41 8.83
CA PHE A 188 -0.52 -17.55 9.69
C PHE A 188 -1.91 -18.11 9.40
#